data_0cf374bc7dde2dd34ea852c730b6ff84
#
_entry.id   0cf374bc7dde2dd34ea852c730b6ff84
#
_cell.length_a   1.000
_cell.length_b   1.000
_cell.length_c   1.000
_cell.angle_alpha   90.00
_cell.angle_beta   90.00
_cell.angle_gamma   90.00
#
_symmetry.space_group_name_H-M   'P 1'
#
loop_
_entity.id
_entity.type
_entity.pdbx_description
1 polymer ?
#
loop_
_entity_poly.entity_id
_entity_poly.type
_entity_poly.pdbx_seq_one_letter_code
_entity_poly.pdbx_strand_id
1 'polypeptide(L)'
;MRRFIIKILLIAVLPVVAVMLRMLLITDDYSRRSHGVNVRLAYNKLDKLSGTQKIVIIAGSNGGFGFNSKILSDSMRMPVVNTSVHASIGVRMQFEIYKDLFERGDIVIFCPEYYNGKGRLYGGEPLLRIVSTHMPSAYLKMSVKHWQYSLKYVWQHYLEAIEHRGMTKDLGIFAANAINEYGDMAMPREHKPTLIHYGLIGSMDEETAEYYRYIHRFAKEKGIKLVYLPPTFCESNYRTQKANIQMLAKQMSALGIPYMAPPERFVYADSLYYDTSYHLTTHGAELRTKAVLEILREL
;
A
#
# COMPACT_ATOMS: atom_id res chain seq x y z
N MET A 1 25.31 29.83 34.26
CA MET A 1 25.96 28.93 33.29
C MET A 1 24.98 27.92 32.68
N ARG A 2 24.33 27.03 33.46
CA ARG A 2 23.37 26.02 32.93
C ARG A 2 22.25 26.61 32.05
N ARG A 3 21.59 27.69 32.50
CA ARG A 3 20.51 28.36 31.71
C ARG A 3 21.03 29.01 30.41
N PHE A 4 22.25 29.47 30.38
CA PHE A 4 22.90 30.05 29.21
C PHE A 4 23.22 28.96 28.17
N ILE A 5 23.79 27.82 28.61
CA ILE A 5 24.07 26.67 27.77
C ILE A 5 22.77 26.12 27.15
N ILE A 6 21.68 26.00 27.94
CA ILE A 6 20.37 25.55 27.44
C ILE A 6 19.85 26.50 26.35
N LYS A 7 19.97 27.82 26.54
CA LYS A 7 19.55 28.80 25.51
C LYS A 7 20.35 28.66 24.22
N ILE A 8 21.68 28.48 24.31
CA ILE A 8 22.53 28.26 23.13
C ILE A 8 22.13 26.98 22.42
N LEU A 9 21.93 25.87 23.15
CA LEU A 9 21.49 24.61 22.57
C LEU A 9 20.13 24.73 21.88
N LEU A 10 19.16 25.41 22.50
CA LEU A 10 17.85 25.66 21.88
C LEU A 10 17.97 26.50 20.59
N ILE A 11 18.80 27.57 20.61
CA ILE A 11 19.03 28.41 19.42
C ILE A 11 19.73 27.60 18.31
N ALA A 12 20.64 26.69 18.64
CA ALA A 12 21.31 25.85 17.65
C ALA A 12 20.40 24.73 17.10
N VAL A 13 19.49 24.18 17.90
CA VAL A 13 18.58 23.09 17.49
C VAL A 13 17.44 23.59 16.60
N LEU A 14 16.91 24.79 16.84
CA LEU A 14 15.79 25.33 16.07
C LEU A 14 16.03 25.38 14.56
N PRO A 15 17.16 25.89 14.04
CA PRO A 15 17.44 25.85 12.59
C PRO A 15 17.53 24.45 12.03
N VAL A 16 18.14 23.52 12.78
CA VAL A 16 18.26 22.11 12.35
C VAL A 16 16.88 21.48 12.23
N VAL A 17 16.01 21.67 13.21
CA VAL A 17 14.63 21.19 13.17
C VAL A 17 13.86 21.83 12.00
N ALA A 18 14.02 23.15 11.77
CA ALA A 18 13.37 23.84 10.66
C ALA A 18 13.81 23.28 9.30
N VAL A 19 15.10 23.03 9.11
CA VAL A 19 15.64 22.40 7.89
C VAL A 19 15.09 21.00 7.72
N MET A 20 15.09 20.18 8.76
CA MET A 20 14.54 18.81 8.72
C MET A 20 13.05 18.81 8.37
N LEU A 21 12.26 19.70 8.98
CA LEU A 21 10.84 19.84 8.65
C LEU A 21 10.62 20.28 7.20
N ARG A 22 11.44 21.20 6.71
CA ARG A 22 11.39 21.63 5.30
C ARG A 22 11.71 20.46 4.36
N MET A 23 12.70 19.63 4.67
CA MET A 23 13.04 18.46 3.88
C MET A 23 11.94 17.39 3.90
N LEU A 24 11.27 17.19 5.04
CA LEU A 24 10.18 16.23 5.20
C LEU A 24 8.89 16.69 4.52
N LEU A 25 8.62 18.00 4.49
CA LEU A 25 7.37 18.55 3.96
C LEU A 25 7.49 19.10 2.54
N ILE A 26 8.65 18.93 1.89
CA ILE A 26 8.83 19.35 0.51
C ILE A 26 7.91 18.54 -0.41
N THR A 27 7.34 19.22 -1.39
CA THR A 27 6.49 18.61 -2.41
C THR A 27 6.99 19.01 -3.80
N ASP A 28 6.61 18.26 -4.81
CA ASP A 28 6.99 18.48 -6.20
C ASP A 28 5.79 18.32 -7.16
N ASP A 29 5.97 18.77 -8.41
CA ASP A 29 4.89 18.79 -9.38
C ASP A 29 4.55 17.40 -9.93
N TYR A 30 5.53 16.49 -9.98
CA TYR A 30 5.30 15.09 -10.34
C TYR A 30 4.40 14.41 -9.30
N SER A 31 4.78 14.50 -8.03
CA SER A 31 4.04 13.86 -6.92
C SER A 31 2.61 14.37 -6.81
N ARG A 32 2.40 15.69 -6.96
CA ARG A 32 1.05 16.30 -6.93
C ARG A 32 0.11 15.76 -7.98
N ARG A 33 0.64 15.40 -9.17
CA ARG A 33 -0.14 14.88 -10.29
C ARG A 33 -0.22 13.37 -10.33
N SER A 34 0.50 12.67 -9.44
CA SER A 34 0.58 11.22 -9.42
C SER A 34 -0.62 10.54 -8.74
N HIS A 35 -0.77 9.26 -9.01
CA HIS A 35 -1.76 8.40 -8.34
C HIS A 35 -1.57 8.31 -6.81
N GLY A 36 -0.48 8.82 -6.26
CA GLY A 36 -0.27 8.97 -4.80
C GLY A 36 -1.41 9.72 -4.10
N VAL A 37 -2.15 10.57 -4.83
CA VAL A 37 -3.33 11.28 -4.32
C VAL A 37 -4.40 10.33 -3.78
N ASN A 38 -4.42 9.06 -4.20
CA ASN A 38 -5.40 8.08 -3.72
C ASN A 38 -5.35 7.89 -2.21
N VAL A 39 -4.20 8.07 -1.57
CA VAL A 39 -4.11 8.02 -0.09
C VAL A 39 -5.12 8.96 0.55
N ARG A 40 -5.21 10.21 0.07
CA ARG A 40 -6.16 11.21 0.57
C ARG A 40 -7.59 10.97 0.10
N LEU A 41 -7.77 10.58 -1.18
CA LEU A 41 -9.10 10.33 -1.74
C LEU A 41 -9.78 9.16 -1.03
N ALA A 42 -9.06 8.06 -0.81
CA ALA A 42 -9.56 6.89 -0.10
C ALA A 42 -9.88 7.21 1.37
N TYR A 43 -9.00 7.97 2.05
CA TYR A 43 -9.25 8.42 3.42
C TYR A 43 -10.56 9.22 3.52
N ASN A 44 -10.71 10.23 2.68
CA ASN A 44 -11.92 11.07 2.66
C ASN A 44 -13.19 10.28 2.30
N LYS A 45 -13.06 9.27 1.43
CA LYS A 45 -14.18 8.40 1.08
C LYS A 45 -14.58 7.50 2.23
N LEU A 46 -13.62 6.91 2.93
CA LEU A 46 -13.87 6.10 4.13
C LEU A 46 -14.53 6.93 5.23
N ASP A 47 -14.07 8.15 5.48
CA ASP A 47 -14.65 9.06 6.45
C ASP A 47 -16.12 9.40 6.12
N LYS A 48 -16.41 9.69 4.85
CA LYS A 48 -17.79 9.94 4.37
C LYS A 48 -18.71 8.71 4.48
N LEU A 49 -18.15 7.50 4.47
CA LEU A 49 -18.89 6.24 4.63
C LEU A 49 -18.99 5.79 6.08
N SER A 50 -18.72 6.68 7.05
CA SER A 50 -18.92 6.37 8.47
C SER A 50 -20.37 5.95 8.73
N GLY A 51 -20.56 4.91 9.54
CA GLY A 51 -21.87 4.29 9.80
C GLY A 51 -22.39 3.36 8.70
N THR A 52 -21.67 3.20 7.59
CA THR A 52 -22.05 2.33 6.48
C THR A 52 -21.07 1.17 6.36
N GLN A 53 -21.58 -0.07 6.38
CA GLN A 53 -20.73 -1.24 6.10
C GLN A 53 -20.16 -1.18 4.69
N LYS A 54 -18.87 -1.49 4.57
CA LYS A 54 -18.09 -1.31 3.35
C LYS A 54 -17.02 -2.38 3.17
N ILE A 55 -16.57 -2.55 1.94
CA ILE A 55 -15.40 -3.36 1.61
C ILE A 55 -14.21 -2.39 1.44
N VAL A 56 -13.13 -2.66 2.14
CA VAL A 56 -11.88 -1.88 2.04
C VAL A 56 -10.78 -2.78 1.51
N ILE A 57 -10.11 -2.36 0.45
CA ILE A 57 -8.96 -3.08 -0.11
C ILE A 57 -7.69 -2.39 0.35
N ILE A 58 -6.82 -3.12 1.04
CA ILE A 58 -5.49 -2.67 1.49
C ILE A 58 -4.43 -3.49 0.79
N ALA A 59 -3.65 -2.83 -0.04
CA ALA A 59 -2.52 -3.40 -0.76
C ALA A 59 -1.58 -2.28 -1.22
N GLY A 60 -0.46 -2.64 -1.84
CA GLY A 60 0.30 -1.72 -2.66
C GLY A 60 -0.29 -1.59 -4.05
N SER A 61 0.57 -1.34 -5.05
CA SER A 61 0.12 -1.16 -6.44
C SER A 61 -0.60 -2.38 -7.02
N ASN A 62 -0.30 -3.60 -6.53
CA ASN A 62 -1.02 -4.80 -6.97
C ASN A 62 -2.53 -4.72 -6.71
N GLY A 63 -2.96 -3.98 -5.68
CA GLY A 63 -4.38 -3.75 -5.42
C GLY A 63 -4.97 -2.69 -6.35
N GLY A 64 -4.26 -1.58 -6.58
CA GLY A 64 -4.70 -0.53 -7.49
C GLY A 64 -4.85 -1.01 -8.93
N PHE A 65 -3.94 -1.87 -9.39
CA PHE A 65 -3.95 -2.47 -10.72
C PHE A 65 -4.69 -3.81 -10.80
N GLY A 66 -5.07 -4.38 -9.67
CA GLY A 66 -5.54 -5.76 -9.61
C GLY A 66 -7.01 -5.94 -9.29
N PHE A 67 -7.78 -4.88 -9.16
CA PHE A 67 -9.21 -4.96 -8.90
C PHE A 67 -10.02 -4.12 -9.89
N ASN A 68 -11.23 -4.60 -10.16
CA ASN A 68 -12.34 -3.82 -10.66
C ASN A 68 -13.36 -3.69 -9.52
N SER A 69 -13.19 -2.65 -8.71
CA SER A 69 -13.98 -2.44 -7.49
C SER A 69 -15.46 -2.17 -7.78
N LYS A 70 -15.80 -1.73 -9.01
CA LYS A 70 -17.20 -1.62 -9.43
C LYS A 70 -17.88 -2.99 -9.47
N ILE A 71 -17.22 -4.00 -10.04
CA ILE A 71 -17.75 -5.37 -10.07
C ILE A 71 -17.94 -5.91 -8.64
N LEU A 72 -17.00 -5.64 -7.72
CA LEU A 72 -17.14 -6.02 -6.31
C LEU A 72 -18.33 -5.32 -5.67
N SER A 73 -18.45 -4.00 -5.85
CA SER A 73 -19.52 -3.19 -5.27
C SER A 73 -20.91 -3.63 -5.74
N ASP A 74 -21.06 -3.80 -7.05
CA ASP A 74 -22.34 -4.21 -7.65
C ASP A 74 -22.75 -5.63 -7.19
N SER A 75 -21.79 -6.56 -7.13
CA SER A 75 -22.05 -7.96 -6.78
C SER A 75 -22.33 -8.16 -5.30
N MET A 76 -21.60 -7.44 -4.42
CA MET A 76 -21.77 -7.55 -2.97
C MET A 76 -22.84 -6.59 -2.42
N ARG A 77 -23.33 -5.65 -3.26
CA ARG A 77 -24.24 -4.56 -2.86
C ARG A 77 -23.73 -3.76 -1.66
N MET A 78 -22.43 -3.52 -1.64
CA MET A 78 -21.74 -2.77 -0.61
C MET A 78 -20.80 -1.74 -1.23
N PRO A 79 -20.62 -0.55 -0.62
CA PRO A 79 -19.58 0.37 -1.05
C PRO A 79 -18.20 -0.29 -0.99
N VAL A 80 -17.36 -0.01 -1.99
CA VAL A 80 -15.96 -0.45 -2.02
C VAL A 80 -15.05 0.76 -2.01
N VAL A 81 -13.98 0.69 -1.21
CA VAL A 81 -12.89 1.66 -1.20
C VAL A 81 -11.57 0.94 -1.38
N ASN A 82 -10.93 1.16 -2.52
CA ASN A 82 -9.60 0.65 -2.79
C ASN A 82 -8.57 1.69 -2.34
N THR A 83 -7.86 1.40 -1.24
CA THR A 83 -6.85 2.30 -0.66
C THR A 83 -5.47 2.13 -1.27
N SER A 84 -5.33 1.24 -2.23
CA SER A 84 -4.06 0.80 -2.79
C SER A 84 -3.38 1.90 -3.59
N VAL A 85 -2.07 2.07 -3.36
CA VAL A 85 -1.26 3.07 -4.06
C VAL A 85 0.08 2.47 -4.48
N HIS A 86 1.00 2.31 -3.55
CA HIS A 86 2.38 1.89 -3.81
C HIS A 86 2.90 0.99 -2.69
N ALA A 87 3.49 -0.14 -3.05
CA ALA A 87 4.01 -1.11 -2.07
C ALA A 87 5.06 -0.50 -1.12
N SER A 88 5.86 0.46 -1.61
CA SER A 88 6.89 1.13 -0.81
C SER A 88 6.36 2.21 0.16
N ILE A 89 5.04 2.36 0.30
CA ILE A 89 4.47 3.03 1.48
C ILE A 89 4.70 2.17 2.74
N GLY A 90 4.86 0.88 2.56
CA GLY A 90 5.05 -0.11 3.62
C GLY A 90 3.71 -0.59 4.20
N VAL A 91 3.66 -1.89 4.48
CA VAL A 91 2.46 -2.57 5.00
C VAL A 91 1.91 -1.87 6.25
N ARG A 92 2.80 -1.39 7.11
CA ARG A 92 2.43 -0.69 8.33
C ARG A 92 1.63 0.58 8.03
N MET A 93 2.13 1.46 7.17
CA MET A 93 1.42 2.70 6.84
C MET A 93 0.17 2.47 6.00
N GLN A 94 0.17 1.46 5.12
CA GLN A 94 -1.04 1.07 4.39
C GLN A 94 -2.21 0.75 5.34
N PHE A 95 -1.94 0.19 6.51
CA PHE A 95 -2.95 -0.12 7.52
C PHE A 95 -3.19 1.06 8.49
N GLU A 96 -2.12 1.64 9.07
CA GLU A 96 -2.22 2.68 10.10
C GLU A 96 -2.95 3.95 9.62
N ILE A 97 -2.86 4.29 8.32
CA ILE A 97 -3.56 5.44 7.75
C ILE A 97 -5.07 5.30 7.92
N TYR A 98 -5.61 4.11 7.72
CA TYR A 98 -7.06 3.91 7.58
C TYR A 98 -7.73 3.20 8.75
N LYS A 99 -6.99 2.52 9.63
CA LYS A 99 -7.54 1.62 10.65
C LYS A 99 -8.59 2.25 11.58
N ASP A 100 -8.45 3.56 11.86
CA ASP A 100 -9.37 4.27 12.74
C ASP A 100 -10.74 4.50 12.10
N LEU A 101 -10.83 4.40 10.76
CA LEU A 101 -12.04 4.55 9.95
C LEU A 101 -12.76 3.22 9.69
N PHE A 102 -12.20 2.11 10.15
CA PHE A 102 -12.85 0.81 10.03
C PHE A 102 -13.91 0.64 11.12
N GLU A 103 -15.00 0.01 10.77
CA GLU A 103 -16.15 -0.16 11.65
C GLU A 103 -16.57 -1.64 11.73
N ARG A 104 -17.35 -1.95 12.74
CA ARG A 104 -17.90 -3.30 12.93
C ARG A 104 -18.69 -3.75 11.70
N GLY A 105 -18.37 -4.94 11.20
CA GLY A 105 -19.02 -5.52 10.01
C GLY A 105 -18.37 -5.15 8.69
N ASP A 106 -17.39 -4.23 8.66
CA ASP A 106 -16.58 -3.99 7.45
C ASP A 106 -15.85 -5.26 7.02
N ILE A 107 -15.67 -5.42 5.72
CA ILE A 107 -14.83 -6.45 5.12
C ILE A 107 -13.52 -5.76 4.68
N VAL A 108 -12.40 -6.17 5.26
CA VAL A 108 -11.08 -5.65 4.89
C VAL A 108 -10.32 -6.73 4.13
N ILE A 109 -10.16 -6.53 2.82
CA ILE A 109 -9.30 -7.37 1.97
C ILE A 109 -7.87 -6.87 2.12
N PHE A 110 -7.01 -7.68 2.73
CA PHE A 110 -5.62 -7.37 2.98
C PHE A 110 -4.72 -8.25 2.11
N CYS A 111 -4.15 -7.65 1.07
CA CYS A 111 -3.37 -8.37 0.06
C CYS A 111 -2.10 -7.60 -0.37
N PRO A 112 -1.20 -7.29 0.59
CA PRO A 112 0.06 -6.63 0.25
C PRO A 112 0.92 -7.54 -0.63
N GLU A 113 1.83 -6.93 -1.39
CA GLU A 113 2.83 -7.64 -2.17
C GLU A 113 3.67 -8.56 -1.28
N TYR A 114 4.19 -9.64 -1.85
CA TYR A 114 5.01 -10.60 -1.11
C TYR A 114 6.18 -9.91 -0.39
N TYR A 115 6.47 -10.39 0.79
CA TYR A 115 7.45 -9.80 1.69
C TYR A 115 8.87 -9.80 1.10
N ASN A 116 9.56 -8.69 1.24
CA ASN A 116 10.96 -8.54 0.86
C ASN A 116 11.69 -7.61 1.86
N GLY A 117 11.91 -8.11 3.08
CA GLY A 117 12.66 -7.44 4.13
C GLY A 117 11.96 -6.22 4.78
N LYS A 118 12.67 -5.55 5.69
CA LYS A 118 12.14 -4.43 6.51
C LYS A 118 11.59 -3.26 5.70
N GLY A 119 12.06 -3.06 4.47
CA GLY A 119 11.51 -2.05 3.56
C GLY A 119 10.06 -2.29 3.20
N ARG A 120 9.61 -3.54 3.17
CA ARG A 120 8.22 -3.86 2.92
C ARG A 120 7.32 -3.51 4.11
N LEU A 121 7.82 -3.66 5.34
CA LEU A 121 7.06 -3.29 6.54
C LEU A 121 6.97 -1.77 6.72
N TYR A 122 8.09 -1.07 6.61
CA TYR A 122 8.20 0.36 6.95
C TYR A 122 8.13 1.31 5.75
N GLY A 123 8.24 0.78 4.55
CA GLY A 123 8.28 1.60 3.34
C GLY A 123 9.68 2.10 2.98
N GLY A 124 9.73 3.05 2.08
CA GLY A 124 10.95 3.67 1.57
C GLY A 124 10.75 5.16 1.27
N GLU A 125 11.56 5.73 0.37
CA GLU A 125 11.39 7.12 -0.08
C GLU A 125 9.95 7.42 -0.53
N PRO A 126 9.26 6.55 -1.34
CA PRO A 126 7.90 6.83 -1.79
C PRO A 126 6.89 7.06 -0.65
N LEU A 127 7.12 6.50 0.54
CA LEU A 127 6.30 6.81 1.72
C LEU A 127 6.39 8.31 2.04
N LEU A 128 7.60 8.85 2.18
CA LEU A 128 7.81 10.25 2.53
C LEU A 128 7.20 11.17 1.46
N ARG A 129 7.44 10.88 0.21
CA ARG A 129 6.94 11.65 -0.94
C ARG A 129 5.42 11.68 -1.01
N ILE A 130 4.77 10.53 -0.87
CA ILE A 130 3.31 10.44 -0.93
C ILE A 130 2.67 11.12 0.29
N VAL A 131 3.21 10.87 1.48
CA VAL A 131 2.68 11.46 2.72
C VAL A 131 2.87 12.96 2.75
N SER A 132 4.08 13.47 2.45
CA SER A 132 4.34 14.92 2.42
C SER A 132 3.41 15.67 1.44
N THR A 133 3.14 15.05 0.29
CA THR A 133 2.37 15.70 -0.78
C THR A 133 0.86 15.62 -0.55
N HIS A 134 0.37 14.47 -0.11
CA HIS A 134 -1.07 14.21 -0.15
C HIS A 134 -1.73 14.10 1.22
N MET A 135 -0.99 13.72 2.27
CA MET A 135 -1.53 13.51 3.61
C MET A 135 -0.49 13.72 4.72
N PRO A 136 0.03 14.94 4.93
CA PRO A 136 1.08 15.19 5.94
C PRO A 136 0.69 14.76 7.36
N SER A 137 -0.62 14.75 7.69
CA SER A 137 -1.11 14.26 8.98
C SER A 137 -0.79 12.78 9.24
N ALA A 138 -0.54 11.97 8.18
CA ALA A 138 -0.15 10.59 8.33
C ALA A 138 1.23 10.41 9.01
N TYR A 139 2.07 11.44 9.02
CA TYR A 139 3.31 11.42 9.82
C TYR A 139 3.05 11.21 11.31
N LEU A 140 1.92 11.68 11.83
CA LEU A 140 1.53 11.48 13.23
C LEU A 140 1.17 10.03 13.57
N LYS A 141 0.92 9.19 12.56
CA LYS A 141 0.63 7.76 12.72
C LYS A 141 1.89 6.89 12.72
N MET A 142 3.06 7.49 12.45
CA MET A 142 4.33 6.78 12.43
C MET A 142 4.82 6.52 13.86
N SER A 143 5.15 5.26 14.17
CA SER A 143 5.80 4.90 15.44
C SER A 143 7.26 5.38 15.47
N VAL A 144 7.87 5.39 16.66
CA VAL A 144 9.30 5.73 16.82
C VAL A 144 10.20 4.87 15.93
N LYS A 145 9.98 3.55 15.90
CA LYS A 145 10.72 2.64 15.02
C LYS A 145 10.54 2.98 13.54
N HIS A 146 9.33 3.38 13.16
CA HIS A 146 9.02 3.79 11.80
C HIS A 146 9.82 5.05 11.43
N TRP A 147 9.85 6.05 12.30
CA TRP A 147 10.68 7.25 12.12
C TRP A 147 12.17 6.91 12.01
N GLN A 148 12.71 6.08 12.92
CA GLN A 148 14.10 5.63 12.88
C GLN A 148 14.46 4.98 11.54
N TYR A 149 13.54 4.18 10.98
CA TYR A 149 13.75 3.56 9.68
C TYR A 149 13.65 4.57 8.52
N SER A 150 12.72 5.52 8.58
CA SER A 150 12.43 6.46 7.50
C SER A 150 13.43 7.61 7.40
N LEU A 151 14.11 7.98 8.50
CA LEU A 151 15.07 9.10 8.51
C LEU A 151 16.18 8.97 7.47
N LYS A 152 16.63 7.75 7.16
CA LYS A 152 17.65 7.49 6.13
C LYS A 152 17.21 7.90 4.71
N TYR A 153 15.90 8.02 4.47
CA TYR A 153 15.34 8.39 3.17
C TYR A 153 15.04 9.89 3.03
N VAL A 154 15.16 10.68 4.11
CA VAL A 154 14.81 12.11 4.10
C VAL A 154 15.65 12.90 3.08
N TRP A 155 16.95 12.58 3.01
CA TRP A 155 17.84 13.23 2.03
C TRP A 155 17.49 12.85 0.59
N GLN A 156 17.25 11.58 0.33
CA GLN A 156 16.82 11.10 -0.98
C GLN A 156 15.49 11.76 -1.40
N HIS A 157 14.50 11.79 -0.50
CA HIS A 157 13.23 12.46 -0.72
C HIS A 157 13.40 13.93 -1.11
N TYR A 158 14.26 14.65 -0.40
CA TYR A 158 14.55 16.05 -0.68
C TYR A 158 15.16 16.24 -2.08
N LEU A 159 16.14 15.42 -2.46
CA LEU A 159 16.78 15.50 -3.77
C LEU A 159 15.80 15.16 -4.90
N GLU A 160 15.01 14.10 -4.76
CA GLU A 160 13.99 13.73 -5.75
C GLU A 160 12.93 14.84 -5.91
N ALA A 161 12.51 15.48 -4.82
CA ALA A 161 11.56 16.58 -4.89
C ALA A 161 12.14 17.82 -5.62
N ILE A 162 13.44 18.07 -5.52
CA ILE A 162 14.12 19.13 -6.28
C ILE A 162 14.18 18.75 -7.75
N GLU A 163 14.57 17.51 -8.07
CA GLU A 163 14.66 17.00 -9.45
C GLU A 163 13.30 17.04 -10.16
N HIS A 164 12.23 16.72 -9.45
CA HIS A 164 10.87 16.69 -9.97
C HIS A 164 10.17 18.06 -10.00
N ARG A 165 10.83 19.12 -9.55
CA ARG A 165 10.28 20.49 -9.57
C ARG A 165 10.09 20.97 -11.02
N GLY A 166 8.88 21.44 -11.33
CA GLY A 166 8.53 21.91 -12.68
C GLY A 166 8.40 20.77 -13.71
N MET A 167 8.45 19.51 -13.29
CA MET A 167 8.32 18.38 -14.21
C MET A 167 6.89 18.33 -14.80
N THR A 168 6.82 18.43 -16.13
CA THR A 168 5.55 18.41 -16.90
C THR A 168 5.29 17.08 -17.59
N LYS A 169 6.16 16.08 -17.42
CA LYS A 169 6.04 14.75 -18.05
C LYS A 169 4.64 14.17 -17.83
N ASP A 170 4.08 13.60 -18.89
CA ASP A 170 2.85 12.81 -18.79
C ASP A 170 3.10 11.55 -17.95
N LEU A 171 2.23 11.32 -16.98
CA LEU A 171 2.30 10.18 -16.07
C LEU A 171 1.48 8.98 -16.57
N GLY A 172 0.68 9.17 -17.63
CA GLY A 172 -0.16 8.13 -18.19
C GLY A 172 -1.02 7.46 -17.12
N ILE A 173 -0.95 6.13 -17.06
CA ILE A 173 -1.72 5.33 -16.09
C ILE A 173 -1.34 5.59 -14.62
N PHE A 174 -0.21 6.25 -14.34
CA PHE A 174 0.21 6.61 -12.98
C PHE A 174 -0.22 8.03 -12.58
N ALA A 175 -1.02 8.69 -13.41
CA ALA A 175 -1.54 10.02 -13.11
C ALA A 175 -2.73 9.97 -12.14
N ALA A 176 -2.98 11.08 -11.45
CA ALA A 176 -4.12 11.22 -10.55
C ALA A 176 -5.48 11.00 -11.24
N ASN A 177 -5.61 11.41 -12.49
CA ASN A 177 -6.83 11.25 -13.28
C ASN A 177 -7.02 9.82 -13.83
N ALA A 178 -6.05 8.92 -13.64
CA ALA A 178 -6.21 7.51 -13.96
C ALA A 178 -6.96 6.72 -12.87
N ILE A 179 -7.21 7.34 -11.71
CA ILE A 179 -7.91 6.74 -10.58
C ILE A 179 -9.41 6.95 -10.75
N ASN A 180 -10.19 5.88 -10.61
CA ASN A 180 -11.65 5.98 -10.58
C ASN A 180 -12.18 6.34 -9.18
N GLU A 181 -13.49 6.47 -9.09
CA GLU A 181 -14.22 6.78 -7.85
C GLU A 181 -14.04 5.73 -6.74
N TYR A 182 -13.62 4.51 -7.06
CA TYR A 182 -13.36 3.44 -6.10
C TYR A 182 -11.93 3.45 -5.57
N GLY A 183 -11.00 4.09 -6.27
CA GLY A 183 -9.57 4.08 -5.99
C GLY A 183 -8.77 3.09 -6.85
N ASP A 184 -9.38 2.48 -7.87
CA ASP A 184 -8.68 1.61 -8.82
C ASP A 184 -7.95 2.45 -9.87
N MET A 185 -6.84 1.93 -10.35
CA MET A 185 -6.15 2.43 -11.55
C MET A 185 -6.95 1.99 -12.79
N ALA A 186 -7.94 2.80 -13.17
CA ALA A 186 -8.99 2.40 -14.12
C ALA A 186 -8.66 2.67 -15.59
N MET A 187 -7.57 3.39 -15.88
CA MET A 187 -7.18 3.64 -17.27
C MET A 187 -6.92 2.31 -17.98
N PRO A 188 -7.47 2.09 -19.21
CA PRO A 188 -7.25 0.86 -19.96
C PRO A 188 -5.76 0.56 -20.15
N ARG A 189 -5.39 -0.70 -19.98
CA ARG A 189 -4.01 -1.15 -20.10
C ARG A 189 -3.91 -2.58 -20.61
N GLU A 190 -3.00 -2.75 -21.54
CA GLU A 190 -2.71 -4.02 -22.19
C GLU A 190 -1.32 -4.52 -21.79
N HIS A 191 -1.04 -5.78 -22.11
CA HIS A 191 0.25 -6.40 -21.85
C HIS A 191 1.39 -5.67 -22.57
N LYS A 192 2.49 -5.44 -21.84
CA LYS A 192 3.77 -5.01 -22.43
C LYS A 192 4.66 -6.22 -22.66
N PRO A 193 5.42 -6.26 -23.77
CA PRO A 193 6.26 -7.43 -24.11
C PRO A 193 7.30 -7.79 -23.06
N THR A 194 7.72 -6.82 -22.25
CA THR A 194 8.71 -7.02 -21.18
C THR A 194 8.10 -6.68 -19.84
N LEU A 195 8.08 -7.66 -18.93
CA LEU A 195 7.67 -7.48 -17.55
C LEU A 195 8.88 -7.22 -16.65
N ILE A 196 8.74 -6.28 -15.73
CA ILE A 196 9.71 -6.09 -14.65
C ILE A 196 9.45 -7.17 -13.60
N HIS A 197 10.43 -8.07 -13.43
CA HIS A 197 10.40 -9.08 -12.39
C HIS A 197 11.04 -8.53 -11.13
N TYR A 198 10.35 -8.72 -10.00
CA TYR A 198 10.91 -8.36 -8.71
C TYR A 198 11.85 -9.46 -8.21
N GLY A 199 12.90 -9.02 -7.49
CA GLY A 199 13.92 -9.90 -6.95
C GLY A 199 13.42 -10.91 -5.91
N LEU A 200 14.35 -11.60 -5.25
CA LEU A 200 14.03 -12.68 -4.33
C LEU A 200 13.03 -12.27 -3.24
N ILE A 201 11.98 -13.06 -3.10
CA ILE A 201 11.04 -13.00 -2.00
C ILE A 201 11.71 -13.64 -0.78
N GLY A 202 11.90 -12.88 0.28
CA GLY A 202 12.47 -13.37 1.53
C GLY A 202 11.42 -13.95 2.47
N SER A 203 11.91 -14.62 3.54
CA SER A 203 11.07 -15.01 4.67
C SER A 203 10.58 -13.78 5.44
N MET A 204 9.43 -13.89 6.08
CA MET A 204 8.92 -12.89 7.01
C MET A 204 9.80 -12.88 8.27
N ASP A 205 10.26 -11.71 8.70
CA ASP A 205 10.94 -11.54 9.97
C ASP A 205 9.93 -11.44 11.14
N GLU A 206 10.42 -11.61 12.38
CA GLU A 206 9.55 -11.61 13.56
C GLU A 206 8.83 -10.27 13.75
N GLU A 207 9.46 -9.15 13.44
CA GLU A 207 8.84 -7.83 13.57
C GLU A 207 7.64 -7.66 12.65
N THR A 208 7.74 -8.18 11.43
CA THR A 208 6.63 -8.23 10.48
C THR A 208 5.54 -9.21 10.95
N ALA A 209 5.94 -10.39 11.45
CA ALA A 209 5.01 -11.36 11.99
C ALA A 209 4.21 -10.80 13.18
N GLU A 210 4.86 -10.10 14.10
CA GLU A 210 4.20 -9.41 15.21
C GLU A 210 3.20 -8.37 14.73
N TYR A 211 3.55 -7.62 13.67
CA TYR A 211 2.65 -6.63 13.11
C TYR A 211 1.42 -7.27 12.45
N TYR A 212 1.56 -8.39 11.77
CA TYR A 212 0.41 -9.14 11.22
C TYR A 212 -0.49 -9.70 12.34
N ARG A 213 0.08 -10.23 13.43
CA ARG A 213 -0.70 -10.62 14.63
C ARG A 213 -1.45 -9.43 15.23
N TYR A 214 -0.83 -8.24 15.25
CA TYR A 214 -1.49 -7.00 15.69
C TYR A 214 -2.69 -6.67 14.79
N ILE A 215 -2.54 -6.66 13.46
CA ILE A 215 -3.65 -6.42 12.52
C ILE A 215 -4.80 -7.40 12.78
N HIS A 216 -4.47 -8.68 12.96
CA HIS A 216 -5.49 -9.72 13.20
C HIS A 216 -6.26 -9.49 14.51
N ARG A 217 -5.55 -9.20 15.61
CA ARG A 217 -6.18 -8.87 16.89
C ARG A 217 -7.06 -7.63 16.78
N PHE A 218 -6.54 -6.57 16.18
CA PHE A 218 -7.29 -5.33 15.96
C PHE A 218 -8.60 -5.59 15.21
N ALA A 219 -8.55 -6.37 14.12
CA ALA A 219 -9.74 -6.68 13.34
C ALA A 219 -10.76 -7.47 14.16
N LYS A 220 -10.32 -8.44 14.97
CA LYS A 220 -11.19 -9.21 15.87
C LYS A 220 -11.85 -8.32 16.93
N GLU A 221 -11.09 -7.44 17.57
CA GLU A 221 -11.58 -6.52 18.60
C GLU A 221 -12.59 -5.50 18.04
N LYS A 222 -12.33 -4.99 16.83
CA LYS A 222 -13.23 -4.08 16.11
C LYS A 222 -14.46 -4.78 15.53
N GLY A 223 -14.46 -6.10 15.40
CA GLY A 223 -15.52 -6.86 14.73
C GLY A 223 -15.50 -6.72 13.21
N ILE A 224 -14.31 -6.57 12.64
CA ILE A 224 -14.05 -6.47 11.21
C ILE A 224 -13.83 -7.89 10.64
N LYS A 225 -14.39 -8.17 9.47
CA LYS A 225 -14.07 -9.39 8.71
C LYS A 225 -12.78 -9.15 7.91
N LEU A 226 -11.67 -9.68 8.42
CA LEU A 226 -10.36 -9.54 7.77
C LEU A 226 -10.10 -10.72 6.84
N VAL A 227 -9.94 -10.42 5.55
CA VAL A 227 -9.71 -11.38 4.46
C VAL A 227 -8.28 -11.27 3.98
N TYR A 228 -7.40 -12.18 4.41
CA TYR A 228 -6.04 -12.25 3.90
C TYR A 228 -6.01 -12.95 2.55
N LEU A 229 -5.57 -12.26 1.50
CA LEU A 229 -5.38 -12.83 0.18
C LEU A 229 -3.93 -12.73 -0.27
N PRO A 230 -3.43 -13.72 -1.02
CA PRO A 230 -2.17 -13.56 -1.74
C PRO A 230 -2.28 -12.40 -2.75
N PRO A 231 -1.20 -11.65 -2.99
CA PRO A 231 -1.18 -10.74 -4.14
C PRO A 231 -1.23 -11.55 -5.44
N THR A 232 -1.64 -10.89 -6.54
CA THR A 232 -1.44 -11.48 -7.86
C THR A 232 0.03 -11.55 -8.22
N PHE A 233 0.43 -12.57 -9.00
CA PHE A 233 1.82 -12.73 -9.41
C PHE A 233 1.92 -13.42 -10.78
N CYS A 234 2.78 -12.94 -11.69
CA CYS A 234 2.90 -13.52 -13.01
C CYS A 234 3.55 -14.90 -12.98
N GLU A 235 3.13 -15.77 -13.90
CA GLU A 235 3.52 -17.17 -13.92
C GLU A 235 5.03 -17.38 -14.06
N SER A 236 5.68 -16.64 -14.95
CA SER A 236 7.13 -16.76 -15.17
C SER A 236 7.93 -16.46 -13.89
N ASN A 237 7.58 -15.39 -13.17
CA ASN A 237 8.24 -15.04 -11.92
C ASN A 237 7.80 -15.95 -10.76
N TYR A 238 6.56 -16.42 -10.75
CA TYR A 238 6.11 -17.43 -9.77
C TYR A 238 6.92 -18.71 -9.85
N ARG A 239 7.21 -19.22 -11.04
CA ARG A 239 8.02 -20.43 -11.22
C ARG A 239 9.37 -20.34 -10.52
N THR A 240 10.01 -19.17 -10.57
CA THR A 240 11.31 -18.92 -9.92
C THR A 240 11.21 -18.70 -8.41
N GLN A 241 10.06 -18.23 -7.91
CA GLN A 241 9.84 -17.83 -6.51
C GLN A 241 8.94 -18.80 -5.74
N LYS A 242 8.48 -19.89 -6.37
CA LYS A 242 7.46 -20.81 -5.83
C LYS A 242 7.76 -21.26 -4.39
N ALA A 243 8.99 -21.74 -4.15
CA ALA A 243 9.38 -22.22 -2.83
C ALA A 243 9.28 -21.13 -1.75
N ASN A 244 9.70 -19.91 -2.08
CA ASN A 244 9.67 -18.76 -1.17
C ASN A 244 8.22 -18.31 -0.89
N ILE A 245 7.37 -18.29 -1.92
CA ILE A 245 5.94 -17.93 -1.77
C ILE A 245 5.21 -18.98 -0.92
N GLN A 246 5.47 -20.26 -1.15
CA GLN A 246 4.90 -21.34 -0.33
C GLN A 246 5.41 -21.29 1.12
N MET A 247 6.68 -20.92 1.33
CA MET A 247 7.22 -20.70 2.67
C MET A 247 6.47 -19.56 3.39
N LEU A 248 6.24 -18.42 2.72
CA LEU A 248 5.46 -17.31 3.29
C LEU A 248 4.02 -17.75 3.63
N ALA A 249 3.37 -18.50 2.76
CA ALA A 249 2.02 -19.03 3.03
C ALA A 249 2.00 -19.93 4.27
N LYS A 250 3.03 -20.77 4.45
CA LYS A 250 3.20 -21.57 5.67
C LYS A 250 3.43 -20.71 6.91
N GLN A 251 4.26 -19.65 6.79
CA GLN A 251 4.47 -18.70 7.89
C GLN A 251 3.16 -17.98 8.28
N MET A 252 2.34 -17.55 7.32
CA MET A 252 1.02 -16.96 7.59
C MET A 252 0.11 -17.95 8.32
N SER A 253 0.08 -19.22 7.89
CA SER A 253 -0.70 -20.27 8.57
C SER A 253 -0.21 -20.51 9.99
N ALA A 254 1.10 -20.55 10.21
CA ALA A 254 1.70 -20.70 11.55
C ALA A 254 1.39 -19.53 12.49
N LEU A 255 1.12 -18.34 11.96
CA LEU A 255 0.63 -17.20 12.73
C LEU A 255 -0.86 -17.26 13.08
N GLY A 256 -1.59 -18.27 12.62
CA GLY A 256 -3.04 -18.39 12.76
C GLY A 256 -3.84 -17.44 11.83
N ILE A 257 -3.20 -16.93 10.78
CA ILE A 257 -3.79 -16.01 9.80
C ILE A 257 -3.56 -16.50 8.36
N PRO A 258 -4.03 -17.71 8.01
CA PRO A 258 -3.80 -18.28 6.68
C PRO A 258 -4.41 -17.39 5.59
N TYR A 259 -3.83 -17.45 4.41
CA TYR A 259 -4.51 -16.93 3.23
C TYR A 259 -5.84 -17.67 2.99
N MET A 260 -6.88 -16.93 2.62
CA MET A 260 -8.21 -17.49 2.31
C MET A 260 -8.24 -18.30 1.01
N ALA A 261 -7.16 -18.28 0.23
CA ALA A 261 -6.94 -19.11 -0.94
C ALA A 261 -5.44 -19.40 -1.12
N PRO A 262 -5.07 -20.51 -1.76
CA PRO A 262 -3.66 -20.79 -2.05
C PRO A 262 -3.08 -19.74 -3.00
N PRO A 263 -1.78 -19.42 -2.91
CA PRO A 263 -1.13 -18.45 -3.79
C PRO A 263 -1.35 -18.71 -5.28
N GLU A 264 -1.38 -19.98 -5.67
CA GLU A 264 -1.57 -20.44 -7.04
C GLU A 264 -2.88 -19.93 -7.68
N ARG A 265 -3.92 -19.68 -6.89
CA ARG A 265 -5.20 -19.14 -7.38
C ARG A 265 -5.07 -17.77 -8.00
N PHE A 266 -4.04 -17.01 -7.62
CA PHE A 266 -3.78 -15.65 -8.09
C PHE A 266 -2.52 -15.54 -8.95
N VAL A 267 -2.03 -16.68 -9.45
CA VAL A 267 -1.00 -16.74 -10.46
C VAL A 267 -1.64 -16.82 -11.84
N TYR A 268 -1.34 -15.86 -12.69
CA TYR A 268 -1.90 -15.79 -14.04
C TYR A 268 -0.78 -15.81 -15.09
N ALA A 269 -1.14 -16.15 -16.33
CA ALA A 269 -0.23 -16.08 -17.46
C ALA A 269 0.35 -14.67 -17.63
N ASP A 270 1.57 -14.56 -18.06
CA ASP A 270 2.30 -13.28 -18.20
C ASP A 270 1.56 -12.27 -19.09
N SER A 271 0.82 -12.75 -20.10
CA SER A 271 -0.01 -11.92 -20.99
C SER A 271 -1.13 -11.16 -20.28
N LEU A 272 -1.49 -11.54 -19.05
CA LEU A 272 -2.45 -10.84 -18.21
C LEU A 272 -1.83 -9.76 -17.33
N TYR A 273 -0.51 -9.52 -17.46
CA TYR A 273 0.19 -8.45 -16.75
C TYR A 273 0.59 -7.31 -17.68
N TYR A 274 0.52 -6.09 -17.13
CA TYR A 274 0.81 -4.87 -17.86
C TYR A 274 2.31 -4.64 -18.04
N ASP A 275 3.03 -4.36 -16.97
CA ASP A 275 4.45 -3.94 -16.98
C ASP A 275 5.31 -4.58 -15.90
N THR A 276 4.70 -5.17 -14.88
CA THR A 276 5.41 -5.82 -13.76
C THR A 276 4.76 -7.13 -13.38
N SER A 277 5.43 -7.91 -12.52
CA SER A 277 4.89 -9.17 -11.97
C SER A 277 3.61 -9.01 -11.13
N TYR A 278 3.21 -7.78 -10.79
CA TYR A 278 2.07 -7.50 -9.90
C TYR A 278 0.96 -6.69 -10.56
N HIS A 279 1.23 -5.97 -11.66
CA HIS A 279 0.26 -5.09 -12.29
C HIS A 279 -0.51 -5.83 -13.38
N LEU A 280 -1.74 -6.17 -13.11
CA LEU A 280 -2.60 -6.82 -14.09
C LEU A 280 -3.04 -5.86 -15.21
N THR A 281 -3.28 -6.42 -16.40
CA THR A 281 -4.04 -5.75 -17.47
C THR A 281 -5.46 -5.48 -16.99
N THR A 282 -6.23 -4.70 -17.75
CA THR A 282 -7.66 -4.48 -17.47
C THR A 282 -8.42 -5.81 -17.37
N HIS A 283 -8.22 -6.71 -18.33
CA HIS A 283 -8.84 -8.03 -18.31
C HIS A 283 -8.37 -8.91 -17.14
N GLY A 284 -7.07 -8.91 -16.83
CA GLY A 284 -6.53 -9.64 -15.68
C GLY A 284 -7.13 -9.19 -14.35
N ALA A 285 -7.36 -7.89 -14.17
CA ALA A 285 -8.00 -7.34 -12.98
C ALA A 285 -9.45 -7.81 -12.83
N GLU A 286 -10.20 -7.92 -13.93
CA GLU A 286 -11.56 -8.49 -13.91
C GLU A 286 -11.57 -9.97 -13.52
N LEU A 287 -10.65 -10.77 -14.06
CA LEU A 287 -10.52 -12.20 -13.71
C LEU A 287 -10.21 -12.36 -12.22
N ARG A 288 -9.23 -11.60 -11.70
CA ARG A 288 -8.91 -11.60 -10.28
C ARG A 288 -10.11 -11.22 -9.42
N THR A 289 -10.83 -10.18 -9.82
CA THR A 289 -12.00 -9.71 -9.08
C THR A 289 -13.09 -10.77 -8.98
N LYS A 290 -13.34 -11.52 -10.06
CA LYS A 290 -14.29 -12.65 -10.06
C LYS A 290 -13.84 -13.76 -9.10
N ALA A 291 -12.54 -14.11 -9.11
CA ALA A 291 -11.99 -15.11 -8.19
C ALA A 291 -12.10 -14.67 -6.71
N VAL A 292 -11.94 -13.37 -6.43
CA VAL A 292 -12.11 -12.82 -5.08
C VAL A 292 -13.58 -12.79 -4.67
N LEU A 293 -14.51 -12.51 -5.58
CA LEU A 293 -15.95 -12.56 -5.30
C LEU A 293 -16.41 -13.94 -4.87
N GLU A 294 -15.87 -15.01 -5.47
CA GLU A 294 -16.19 -16.39 -5.06
C GLU A 294 -15.82 -16.58 -3.58
N ILE A 295 -14.63 -16.14 -3.16
CA ILE A 295 -14.17 -16.23 -1.77
C ILE A 295 -15.06 -15.41 -0.83
N LEU A 296 -15.44 -14.18 -1.23
CA LEU A 296 -16.25 -13.29 -0.38
C LEU A 296 -17.68 -13.80 -0.19
N ARG A 297 -18.22 -14.58 -1.11
CA ARG A 297 -19.56 -15.19 -1.00
C ARG A 297 -19.62 -16.36 -0.01
N GLU A 298 -18.46 -16.91 0.36
CA GLU A 298 -18.33 -18.00 1.33
C GLU A 298 -18.17 -17.47 2.78
N LEU A 299 -18.07 -16.15 3.00
CA LEU A 299 -17.95 -15.48 4.32
C LEU A 299 -19.29 -15.28 5.02
#